data_6e65606cc501a004d4268d635bc7fdfd
#
_entry.id   6e65606cc501a004d4268d635bc7fdfd
#
_cell.length_a   1.000
_cell.length_b   1.000
_cell.length_c   1.000
_cell.angle_alpha   90.00
_cell.angle_beta   90.00
_cell.angle_gamma   90.00
#
_symmetry.space_group_name_H-M   'P 1'
#
loop_
_entity.id
_entity.type
_entity.pdbx_description
1 polymer ?
#
loop_
_entity_poly.entity_id
_entity_poly.type
_entity_poly.pdbx_seq_one_letter_code
_entity_poly.pdbx_strand_id
1 'polypeptide(L)'
;MNQLTARPSSRSAPPPLIAAAGERASYRFLEFFTAQIRNPNTRRSYVRAEGDFLAWLEAHGVASIHDVASLHVAAYVEKLGRMQAAPTVKQRLAAIRRLFDWLASGGALPFNPASAVRGPSHSTGVGRTPVLDPQEARQLLDAVDVTTPIGLRDRALIGLMVYSFARIGAATGMRVEDVFTQNRRLWVRLNEKGGKRHEMPCHHNLEAYLHAYIDGCGLGSDPKGTLFRTIGRGTDRLTTTPLPQANAFAMVRRRAEAAGIGTKAGNHTFRATGITAYLRNGGTLEKAAAMASHASTRTTQLYDRRRDEMSLDEVERVVI
;
A
#
# COMPACT_ATOMS: atom_id res chain seq x y z
N MET A 1 42.15 5.23 -13.30
CA MET A 1 42.04 4.26 -12.19
C MET A 1 41.71 5.02 -10.92
N ASN A 2 40.44 5.18 -10.59
CA ASN A 2 40.01 5.80 -9.35
C ASN A 2 39.24 4.78 -8.54
N GLN A 3 39.83 4.38 -7.42
CA GLN A 3 39.28 3.43 -6.46
C GLN A 3 38.04 4.03 -5.77
N LEU A 4 36.88 3.45 -6.04
CA LEU A 4 35.67 3.63 -5.25
C LEU A 4 35.79 2.84 -3.92
N THR A 5 36.58 3.37 -2.99
CA THR A 5 36.57 2.92 -1.59
C THR A 5 35.65 3.80 -0.75
N ALA A 6 34.34 3.61 -0.92
CA ALA A 6 33.39 4.08 0.09
C ALA A 6 33.33 3.01 1.20
N ARG A 7 33.84 3.35 2.40
CA ARG A 7 33.66 2.53 3.61
C ARG A 7 32.17 2.35 3.86
N PRO A 8 31.65 1.10 3.99
CA PRO A 8 30.25 0.88 4.32
C PRO A 8 30.00 1.39 5.75
N SER A 9 28.91 2.15 5.90
CA SER A 9 28.40 2.53 7.22
C SER A 9 28.04 1.28 8.02
N SER A 10 28.09 1.32 9.36
CA SER A 10 27.91 0.22 10.31
C SER A 10 26.57 -0.56 10.24
N ARG A 11 25.73 -0.29 9.23
CA ARG A 11 24.46 -0.98 8.95
C ARG A 11 24.52 -1.94 7.75
N SER A 12 25.68 -2.20 7.16
CA SER A 12 25.83 -2.98 5.92
C SER A 12 26.56 -4.31 6.09
N ALA A 13 26.88 -4.74 7.31
CA ALA A 13 27.42 -6.08 7.54
C ALA A 13 26.32 -7.14 7.38
N PRO A 14 26.61 -8.27 6.69
CA PRO A 14 25.67 -9.37 6.62
C PRO A 14 25.44 -9.99 8.00
N PRO A 15 24.25 -10.60 8.25
CA PRO A 15 23.98 -11.33 9.49
C PRO A 15 25.06 -12.41 9.75
N PRO A 16 25.35 -12.75 11.03
CA PRO A 16 26.39 -13.74 11.38
C PRO A 16 26.24 -15.07 10.66
N LEU A 17 25.03 -15.61 10.56
CA LEU A 17 24.67 -16.83 9.84
C LEU A 17 25.07 -16.79 8.34
N ILE A 18 24.96 -15.64 7.71
CA ILE A 18 25.33 -15.42 6.31
C ILE A 18 26.85 -15.25 6.21
N ALA A 19 27.46 -14.51 7.13
CA ALA A 19 28.89 -14.29 7.16
C ALA A 19 29.66 -15.61 7.38
N ALA A 20 29.16 -16.50 8.24
CA ALA A 20 29.72 -17.83 8.49
C ALA A 20 29.75 -18.74 7.24
N ALA A 21 28.88 -18.49 6.26
CA ALA A 21 28.85 -19.21 4.98
C ALA A 21 29.86 -18.67 3.94
N GLY A 22 30.68 -17.66 4.30
CA GLY A 22 31.74 -17.13 3.48
C GLY A 22 31.35 -15.90 2.63
N GLU A 23 32.36 -15.41 1.91
CA GLU A 23 32.25 -14.16 1.14
C GLU A 23 31.19 -14.21 0.04
N ARG A 24 31.09 -15.34 -0.64
CA ARG A 24 30.11 -15.51 -1.73
C ARG A 24 28.67 -15.37 -1.22
N ALA A 25 28.34 -16.01 -0.09
CA ALA A 25 27.02 -15.91 0.53
C ALA A 25 26.75 -14.48 1.01
N SER A 26 27.74 -13.84 1.62
CA SER A 26 27.67 -12.44 2.08
C SER A 26 27.42 -11.47 0.91
N TYR A 27 28.16 -11.61 -0.18
CA TYR A 27 27.97 -10.79 -1.39
C TYR A 27 26.58 -10.98 -1.99
N ARG A 28 26.14 -12.23 -2.18
CA ARG A 28 24.82 -12.55 -2.76
C ARG A 28 23.68 -12.06 -1.89
N PHE A 29 23.82 -12.12 -0.57
CA PHE A 29 22.83 -11.57 0.37
C PHE A 29 22.67 -10.06 0.22
N LEU A 30 23.76 -9.30 0.16
CA LEU A 30 23.70 -7.85 -0.03
C LEU A 30 23.17 -7.48 -1.43
N GLU A 31 23.57 -8.23 -2.45
CA GLU A 31 23.12 -8.06 -3.82
C GLU A 31 21.59 -8.30 -3.95
N PHE A 32 21.03 -9.24 -3.20
CA PHE A 32 19.59 -9.51 -3.20
C PHE A 32 18.77 -8.26 -2.92
N PHE A 33 19.12 -7.50 -1.90
CA PHE A 33 18.39 -6.28 -1.54
C PHE A 33 18.67 -5.09 -2.46
N THR A 34 19.83 -5.04 -3.08
CA THR A 34 20.23 -3.90 -3.93
C THR A 34 19.81 -4.09 -5.38
N ALA A 35 20.07 -5.26 -5.95
CA ALA A 35 19.83 -5.54 -7.37
C ALA A 35 18.46 -6.17 -7.62
N GLN A 36 18.04 -7.15 -6.79
CA GLN A 36 16.84 -7.94 -7.05
C GLN A 36 15.55 -7.26 -6.57
N ILE A 37 15.59 -6.56 -5.43
CA ILE A 37 14.40 -5.92 -4.86
C ILE A 37 14.42 -4.42 -5.08
N ARG A 38 13.90 -3.98 -6.23
CA ARG A 38 13.91 -2.56 -6.62
C ARG A 38 12.93 -1.69 -5.84
N ASN A 39 11.77 -2.24 -5.46
CA ASN A 39 10.76 -1.46 -4.74
C ASN A 39 11.17 -1.25 -3.27
N PRO A 40 11.32 0.00 -2.78
CA PRO A 40 11.79 0.27 -1.41
C PRO A 40 10.88 -0.30 -0.31
N ASN A 41 9.56 -0.33 -0.52
CA ASN A 41 8.62 -0.87 0.46
C ASN A 41 8.71 -2.40 0.54
N THR A 42 8.83 -3.07 -0.61
CA THR A 42 9.07 -4.52 -0.67
C THR A 42 10.41 -4.85 -0.02
N ARG A 43 11.46 -4.09 -0.33
CA ARG A 43 12.78 -4.26 0.29
C ARG A 43 12.71 -4.16 1.80
N ARG A 44 12.08 -3.12 2.36
CA ARG A 44 11.92 -2.95 3.81
C ARG A 44 11.16 -4.10 4.46
N SER A 45 10.11 -4.58 3.80
CA SER A 45 9.30 -5.71 4.29
C SER A 45 10.10 -7.01 4.27
N TYR A 46 10.91 -7.25 3.24
CA TYR A 46 11.74 -8.45 3.11
C TYR A 46 12.90 -8.42 4.08
N VAL A 47 13.64 -7.30 4.19
CA VAL A 47 14.70 -7.12 5.19
C VAL A 47 14.22 -7.48 6.59
N ARG A 48 13.00 -7.02 6.95
CA ARG A 48 12.41 -7.35 8.25
C ARG A 48 12.07 -8.83 8.38
N ALA A 49 11.41 -9.41 7.36
CA ALA A 49 10.98 -10.81 7.40
C ALA A 49 12.17 -11.78 7.48
N GLU A 50 13.23 -11.49 6.73
CA GLU A 50 14.45 -12.29 6.68
C GLU A 50 15.32 -12.08 7.92
N GLY A 51 15.44 -10.83 8.40
CA GLY A 51 16.13 -10.55 9.66
C GLY A 51 15.52 -11.28 10.85
N ASP A 52 14.17 -11.24 10.98
CA ASP A 52 13.44 -11.98 12.03
C ASP A 52 13.68 -13.49 11.92
N PHE A 53 13.74 -14.04 10.69
CA PHE A 53 13.99 -15.47 10.46
C PHE A 53 15.43 -15.87 10.81
N LEU A 54 16.41 -15.12 10.35
CA LEU A 54 17.82 -15.39 10.62
C LEU A 54 18.12 -15.31 12.12
N ALA A 55 17.63 -14.29 12.80
CA ALA A 55 17.75 -14.17 14.25
C ALA A 55 17.08 -15.35 14.99
N TRP A 56 15.94 -15.86 14.48
CA TRP A 56 15.30 -17.04 15.05
C TRP A 56 16.15 -18.30 14.86
N LEU A 57 16.78 -18.47 13.70
CA LEU A 57 17.70 -19.61 13.43
C LEU A 57 18.88 -19.58 14.39
N GLU A 58 19.53 -18.43 14.57
CA GLU A 58 20.65 -18.24 15.50
C GLU A 58 20.25 -18.61 16.94
N ALA A 59 19.07 -18.18 17.38
CA ALA A 59 18.52 -18.51 18.69
C ALA A 59 18.21 -20.01 18.88
N HIS A 60 18.14 -20.79 17.76
CA HIS A 60 17.92 -22.24 17.78
C HIS A 60 19.21 -23.04 17.42
N GLY A 61 20.38 -22.39 17.54
CA GLY A 61 21.67 -23.07 17.43
C GLY A 61 22.11 -23.35 15.99
N VAL A 62 21.47 -22.76 14.98
CA VAL A 62 21.95 -22.87 13.58
C VAL A 62 23.13 -21.94 13.41
N ALA A 63 24.29 -22.48 13.02
CA ALA A 63 25.54 -21.72 12.96
C ALA A 63 25.80 -21.08 11.58
N SER A 64 25.28 -21.66 10.50
CA SER A 64 25.50 -21.19 9.14
C SER A 64 24.23 -21.34 8.29
N ILE A 65 24.08 -20.50 7.27
CA ILE A 65 22.98 -20.63 6.31
C ILE A 65 23.01 -21.95 5.53
N HIS A 66 24.19 -22.61 5.45
CA HIS A 66 24.34 -23.95 4.87
C HIS A 66 23.66 -25.05 5.70
N ASP A 67 23.51 -24.83 7.01
CA ASP A 67 22.91 -25.79 7.94
C ASP A 67 21.38 -25.69 7.97
N VAL A 68 20.80 -24.76 7.23
CA VAL A 68 19.36 -24.54 7.21
C VAL A 68 18.66 -25.65 6.42
N ALA A 69 17.93 -26.51 7.13
CA ALA A 69 17.09 -27.54 6.55
C ALA A 69 15.63 -27.08 6.39
N SER A 70 14.85 -27.80 5.57
CA SER A 70 13.41 -27.55 5.40
C SER A 70 12.64 -27.64 6.71
N LEU A 71 13.10 -28.46 7.67
CA LEU A 71 12.50 -28.57 9.00
C LEU A 71 12.59 -27.23 9.77
N HIS A 72 13.71 -26.52 9.70
CA HIS A 72 13.85 -25.21 10.34
C HIS A 72 12.85 -24.20 9.78
N VAL A 73 12.69 -24.18 8.44
CA VAL A 73 11.73 -23.28 7.80
C VAL A 73 10.29 -23.65 8.19
N ALA A 74 9.96 -24.95 8.23
CA ALA A 74 8.63 -25.43 8.61
C ALA A 74 8.31 -25.08 10.07
N ALA A 75 9.25 -25.30 11.01
CA ALA A 75 9.08 -24.94 12.41
C ALA A 75 8.89 -23.44 12.63
N TYR A 76 9.62 -22.61 11.86
CA TYR A 76 9.43 -21.16 11.91
C TYR A 76 8.06 -20.74 11.38
N VAL A 77 7.60 -21.33 10.27
CA VAL A 77 6.26 -21.08 9.69
C VAL A 77 5.16 -21.46 10.67
N GLU A 78 5.30 -22.60 11.35
CA GLU A 78 4.36 -23.04 12.39
C GLU A 78 4.32 -22.07 13.57
N LYS A 79 5.49 -21.65 14.09
CA LYS A 79 5.58 -20.61 15.11
C LYS A 79 4.86 -19.33 14.68
N LEU A 80 5.10 -18.87 13.45
CA LEU A 80 4.43 -17.68 12.93
C LEU A 80 2.91 -17.86 12.84
N GLY A 81 2.45 -19.05 12.45
CA GLY A 81 1.02 -19.40 12.35
C GLY A 81 0.26 -19.27 13.65
N ARG A 82 0.94 -19.50 14.79
CA ARG A 82 0.35 -19.30 16.14
C ARG A 82 0.26 -17.82 16.56
N MET A 83 1.07 -16.95 15.96
CA MET A 83 1.23 -15.55 16.42
C MET A 83 0.70 -14.53 15.42
N GLN A 84 0.55 -14.89 14.16
CA GLN A 84 0.26 -13.94 13.07
C GLN A 84 -0.84 -14.45 12.14
N ALA A 85 -1.53 -13.51 11.51
CA ALA A 85 -2.55 -13.84 10.51
C ALA A 85 -1.93 -14.52 9.27
N ALA A 86 -2.66 -15.46 8.67
CA ALA A 86 -2.23 -16.25 7.53
C ALA A 86 -1.64 -15.44 6.35
N PRO A 87 -2.18 -14.27 5.95
CA PRO A 87 -1.55 -13.43 4.91
C PRO A 87 -0.14 -12.95 5.27
N THR A 88 0.10 -12.63 6.54
CA THR A 88 1.41 -12.19 7.03
C THR A 88 2.41 -13.35 6.99
N VAL A 89 1.99 -14.53 7.43
CA VAL A 89 2.82 -15.75 7.35
C VAL A 89 3.19 -16.07 5.90
N LYS A 90 2.22 -16.01 4.98
CA LYS A 90 2.47 -16.21 3.54
C LYS A 90 3.46 -15.20 2.97
N GLN A 91 3.35 -13.95 3.35
CA GLN A 91 4.25 -12.89 2.90
C GLN A 91 5.67 -13.11 3.43
N ARG A 92 5.83 -13.50 4.70
CA ARG A 92 7.14 -13.81 5.29
C ARG A 92 7.77 -15.04 4.65
N LEU A 93 7.01 -16.11 4.44
CA LEU A 93 7.50 -17.30 3.75
C LEU A 93 7.90 -17.00 2.30
N ALA A 94 7.16 -16.13 1.60
CA ALA A 94 7.52 -15.71 0.25
C ALA A 94 8.85 -14.94 0.22
N ALA A 95 9.13 -14.08 1.21
CA ALA A 95 10.42 -13.40 1.35
C ALA A 95 11.56 -14.41 1.55
N ILE A 96 11.40 -15.34 2.51
CA ILE A 96 12.38 -16.40 2.82
C ILE A 96 12.67 -17.24 1.57
N ARG A 97 11.64 -17.72 0.87
CA ARG A 97 11.80 -18.49 -0.37
C ARG A 97 12.60 -17.73 -1.41
N ARG A 98 12.29 -16.47 -1.61
CA ARG A 98 12.94 -15.64 -2.61
C ARG A 98 14.43 -15.41 -2.30
N LEU A 99 14.78 -15.23 -1.02
CA LEU A 99 16.17 -15.14 -0.59
C LEU A 99 16.91 -16.44 -0.89
N PHE A 100 16.36 -17.58 -0.47
CA PHE A 100 17.01 -18.88 -0.70
C PHE A 100 17.09 -19.25 -2.18
N ASP A 101 16.09 -18.93 -3.00
CA ASP A 101 16.16 -19.07 -4.47
C ASP A 101 17.33 -18.27 -5.04
N TRP A 102 17.51 -17.03 -4.57
CA TRP A 102 18.60 -16.17 -5.01
C TRP A 102 19.96 -16.68 -4.59
N LEU A 103 20.10 -17.17 -3.36
CA LEU A 103 21.34 -17.74 -2.85
C LEU A 103 21.71 -19.04 -3.60
N ALA A 104 20.72 -19.91 -3.83
CA ALA A 104 20.91 -21.16 -4.57
C ALA A 104 21.25 -20.90 -6.04
N SER A 105 20.53 -20.04 -6.74
CA SER A 105 20.80 -19.69 -8.14
C SER A 105 22.17 -19.02 -8.32
N GLY A 106 22.68 -18.35 -7.29
CA GLY A 106 24.01 -17.76 -7.24
C GLY A 106 25.11 -18.72 -6.80
N GLY A 107 24.80 -20.00 -6.56
CA GLY A 107 25.76 -21.02 -6.13
C GLY A 107 26.36 -20.76 -4.72
N ALA A 108 25.64 -19.96 -3.89
CA ALA A 108 25.97 -19.80 -2.49
C ALA A 108 25.37 -20.92 -1.64
N LEU A 109 24.33 -21.61 -2.13
CA LEU A 109 23.70 -22.78 -1.52
C LEU A 109 23.45 -23.85 -2.59
N PRO A 110 23.44 -25.15 -2.25
CA PRO A 110 23.16 -26.21 -3.20
C PRO A 110 21.68 -26.26 -3.62
N PHE A 111 20.76 -25.86 -2.75
CA PHE A 111 19.30 -25.87 -2.99
C PHE A 111 18.58 -24.87 -2.07
N ASN A 112 17.29 -24.63 -2.36
CA ASN A 112 16.43 -23.80 -1.52
C ASN A 112 15.69 -24.65 -0.47
N PRO A 113 16.03 -24.56 0.83
CA PRO A 113 15.36 -25.35 1.90
C PRO A 113 13.91 -24.94 2.13
N ALA A 114 13.49 -23.77 1.65
CA ALA A 114 12.11 -23.29 1.80
C ALA A 114 11.18 -23.72 0.65
N SER A 115 11.70 -24.34 -0.42
CA SER A 115 10.93 -24.65 -1.64
C SER A 115 9.72 -25.55 -1.39
N ALA A 116 9.91 -26.63 -0.62
CA ALA A 116 8.88 -27.61 -0.31
C ALA A 116 7.95 -27.23 0.86
N VAL A 117 8.32 -26.22 1.66
CA VAL A 117 7.54 -25.84 2.86
C VAL A 117 6.24 -25.16 2.45
N ARG A 118 5.10 -25.66 2.91
CA ARG A 118 3.79 -25.08 2.63
C ARG A 118 3.42 -24.02 3.67
N GLY A 119 2.93 -22.87 3.20
CA GLY A 119 2.33 -21.85 4.08
C GLY A 119 0.85 -22.15 4.38
N PRO A 120 0.23 -21.40 5.31
CA PRO A 120 -1.16 -21.57 5.65
C PRO A 120 -2.07 -21.33 4.44
N SER A 121 -3.17 -22.09 4.34
CA SER A 121 -4.21 -21.80 3.36
C SER A 121 -4.88 -20.46 3.71
N HIS A 122 -5.10 -19.63 2.72
CA HIS A 122 -5.81 -18.37 2.88
C HIS A 122 -6.50 -17.99 1.58
N SER A 123 -7.82 -17.90 1.65
CA SER A 123 -8.63 -17.36 0.58
C SER A 123 -9.51 -16.23 1.17
N THR A 124 -9.66 -15.14 0.45
CA THR A 124 -10.56 -14.04 0.78
C THR A 124 -11.67 -14.02 -0.25
N GLY A 125 -12.89 -14.38 0.17
CA GLY A 125 -14.10 -14.21 -0.65
C GLY A 125 -14.54 -12.75 -0.68
N VAL A 126 -14.47 -12.06 0.47
CA VAL A 126 -14.87 -10.67 0.67
C VAL A 126 -13.71 -9.87 1.24
N GLY A 127 -13.50 -8.65 0.73
CA GLY A 127 -12.48 -7.75 1.23
C GLY A 127 -12.77 -7.30 2.67
N ARG A 128 -11.75 -7.29 3.52
CA ARG A 128 -11.87 -6.89 4.93
C ARG A 128 -11.71 -5.40 5.18
N THR A 129 -11.47 -4.60 4.15
CA THR A 129 -11.36 -3.15 4.28
C THR A 129 -12.70 -2.57 4.69
N PRO A 130 -12.79 -1.81 5.79
CA PRO A 130 -14.02 -1.13 6.17
C PRO A 130 -14.48 -0.19 5.05
N VAL A 131 -15.78 -0.10 4.87
CA VAL A 131 -16.44 0.78 3.89
C VAL A 131 -17.32 1.73 4.67
N LEU A 132 -17.21 3.01 4.41
CA LEU A 132 -18.16 4.02 4.93
C LEU A 132 -19.47 3.86 4.20
N ASP A 133 -20.58 3.96 4.93
CA ASP A 133 -21.84 4.14 4.26
C ASP A 133 -21.95 5.54 3.62
N PRO A 134 -22.94 5.80 2.74
CA PRO A 134 -23.06 7.09 2.07
C PRO A 134 -23.25 8.26 3.04
N GLN A 135 -23.89 8.04 4.18
CA GLN A 135 -24.13 9.06 5.19
C GLN A 135 -22.83 9.38 5.95
N GLU A 136 -22.11 8.36 6.42
CA GLU A 136 -20.80 8.52 7.04
C GLU A 136 -19.80 9.23 6.12
N ALA A 137 -19.76 8.85 4.83
CA ALA A 137 -18.87 9.45 3.85
C ALA A 137 -19.17 10.94 3.64
N ARG A 138 -20.44 11.32 3.59
CA ARG A 138 -20.87 12.71 3.48
C ARG A 138 -20.56 13.49 4.75
N GLN A 139 -20.94 12.95 5.92
CA GLN A 139 -20.68 13.54 7.23
C GLN A 139 -19.20 13.83 7.45
N LEU A 140 -18.33 12.91 7.02
CA LEU A 140 -16.87 13.11 7.12
C LEU A 140 -16.38 14.29 6.28
N LEU A 141 -16.86 14.40 5.03
CA LEU A 141 -16.44 15.49 4.12
C LEU A 141 -16.99 16.85 4.56
N ASP A 142 -18.24 16.88 5.06
CA ASP A 142 -18.92 18.09 5.49
C ASP A 142 -18.38 18.62 6.84
N ALA A 143 -17.89 17.73 7.71
CA ALA A 143 -17.26 18.10 8.99
C ALA A 143 -15.87 18.72 8.85
N VAL A 144 -15.26 18.72 7.65
CA VAL A 144 -13.95 19.33 7.46
C VAL A 144 -14.09 20.86 7.37
N ASP A 145 -13.48 21.56 8.31
CA ASP A 145 -13.38 23.03 8.25
C ASP A 145 -12.51 23.49 7.08
N VAL A 146 -13.16 24.01 6.06
CA VAL A 146 -12.53 24.45 4.79
C VAL A 146 -12.13 25.94 4.77
N THR A 147 -12.24 26.62 5.89
CA THR A 147 -11.72 27.98 6.05
C THR A 147 -10.21 27.98 6.21
N THR A 148 -9.62 26.84 6.49
CA THR A 148 -8.18 26.66 6.72
C THR A 148 -7.49 25.92 5.57
N PRO A 149 -6.21 26.23 5.27
CA PRO A 149 -5.41 25.49 4.29
C PRO A 149 -5.32 23.97 4.58
N ILE A 150 -5.30 23.62 5.87
CA ILE A 150 -5.30 22.23 6.33
C ILE A 150 -6.59 21.53 5.92
N GLY A 151 -7.74 22.16 6.16
CA GLY A 151 -9.03 21.59 5.82
C GLY A 151 -9.26 21.49 4.33
N LEU A 152 -8.90 22.50 3.54
CA LEU A 152 -8.94 22.45 2.08
C LEU A 152 -8.13 21.26 1.54
N ARG A 153 -6.90 21.10 2.02
CA ARG A 153 -6.03 19.96 1.66
C ARG A 153 -6.67 18.63 2.03
N ASP A 154 -7.13 18.49 3.27
CA ASP A 154 -7.66 17.23 3.80
C ASP A 154 -8.91 16.78 3.04
N ARG A 155 -9.83 17.73 2.76
CA ARG A 155 -11.04 17.44 1.99
C ARG A 155 -10.71 17.08 0.54
N ALA A 156 -9.78 17.77 -0.10
CA ALA A 156 -9.34 17.45 -1.46
C ALA A 156 -8.69 16.07 -1.53
N LEU A 157 -7.84 15.69 -0.56
CA LEU A 157 -7.19 14.38 -0.51
C LEU A 157 -8.19 13.24 -0.27
N ILE A 158 -9.13 13.40 0.66
CA ILE A 158 -10.19 12.43 0.92
C ILE A 158 -11.07 12.28 -0.31
N GLY A 159 -11.52 13.40 -0.89
CA GLY A 159 -12.31 13.40 -2.12
C GLY A 159 -11.61 12.71 -3.28
N LEU A 160 -10.32 12.98 -3.49
CA LEU A 160 -9.52 12.30 -4.51
C LEU A 160 -9.53 10.78 -4.32
N MET A 161 -9.28 10.30 -3.10
CA MET A 161 -9.28 8.86 -2.83
C MET A 161 -10.66 8.19 -3.01
N VAL A 162 -11.75 8.91 -2.72
CA VAL A 162 -13.13 8.41 -2.89
C VAL A 162 -13.52 8.39 -4.37
N TYR A 163 -13.38 9.52 -5.06
CA TYR A 163 -13.95 9.69 -6.41
C TYR A 163 -13.06 9.14 -7.54
N SER A 164 -11.75 9.06 -7.32
CA SER A 164 -10.83 8.47 -8.31
C SER A 164 -10.36 7.06 -7.93
N PHE A 165 -10.76 6.55 -6.78
CA PHE A 165 -10.28 5.30 -6.20
C PHE A 165 -8.75 5.25 -6.06
N ALA A 166 -8.08 6.40 -5.96
CA ALA A 166 -6.63 6.50 -5.88
C ALA A 166 -6.08 5.77 -4.65
N ARG A 167 -4.94 5.09 -4.83
CA ARG A 167 -4.14 4.64 -3.69
C ARG A 167 -3.47 5.83 -3.04
N ILE A 168 -3.33 5.81 -1.71
CA ILE A 168 -2.70 6.91 -0.97
C ILE A 168 -1.32 7.27 -1.52
N GLY A 169 -0.52 6.28 -1.96
CA GLY A 169 0.79 6.56 -2.53
C GLY A 169 0.74 7.27 -3.88
N ALA A 170 -0.27 6.99 -4.72
CA ALA A 170 -0.49 7.70 -5.96
C ALA A 170 -1.01 9.12 -5.67
N ALA A 171 -1.95 9.27 -4.75
CA ALA A 171 -2.51 10.57 -4.37
C ALA A 171 -1.44 11.51 -3.78
N THR A 172 -0.67 11.06 -2.77
CA THR A 172 0.38 11.89 -2.15
C THR A 172 1.60 12.11 -3.04
N GLY A 173 1.75 11.34 -4.10
CA GLY A 173 2.81 11.50 -5.09
C GLY A 173 2.47 12.45 -6.24
N MET A 174 1.24 13.00 -6.29
CA MET A 174 0.81 13.93 -7.33
C MET A 174 1.53 15.27 -7.22
N ARG A 175 1.75 15.89 -8.39
CA ARG A 175 2.15 17.29 -8.54
C ARG A 175 0.94 18.15 -8.85
N VAL A 176 1.07 19.44 -8.73
CA VAL A 176 0.00 20.40 -9.10
C VAL A 176 -0.36 20.25 -10.58
N GLU A 177 0.62 20.07 -11.46
CA GLU A 177 0.44 19.83 -12.91
C GLU A 177 -0.28 18.51 -13.26
N ASP A 178 -0.47 17.62 -12.30
CA ASP A 178 -1.25 16.37 -12.49
C ASP A 178 -2.76 16.62 -12.35
N VAL A 179 -3.16 17.83 -12.00
CA VAL A 179 -4.54 18.34 -12.08
C VAL A 179 -4.61 19.30 -13.24
N PHE A 180 -5.32 18.95 -14.31
CA PHE A 180 -5.31 19.71 -15.55
C PHE A 180 -6.69 19.69 -16.23
N THR A 181 -6.93 20.71 -17.05
CA THR A 181 -8.18 20.81 -17.82
C THR A 181 -8.00 20.19 -19.21
N GLN A 182 -8.92 19.33 -19.58
CA GLN A 182 -9.03 18.75 -20.93
C GLN A 182 -10.51 18.73 -21.35
N ASN A 183 -10.80 19.21 -22.54
CA ASN A 183 -12.17 19.28 -23.09
C ASN A 183 -13.18 19.92 -22.11
N ARG A 184 -12.82 21.04 -21.50
CA ARG A 184 -13.61 21.80 -20.51
C ARG A 184 -13.95 21.04 -19.22
N ARG A 185 -13.26 19.94 -18.92
CA ARG A 185 -13.39 19.17 -17.68
C ARG A 185 -12.04 19.07 -16.97
N LEU A 186 -12.09 19.04 -15.67
CA LEU A 186 -10.89 18.79 -14.85
C LEU A 186 -10.57 17.31 -14.88
N TRP A 187 -9.30 16.99 -15.04
CA TRP A 187 -8.74 15.65 -15.05
C TRP A 187 -7.67 15.51 -13.97
N VAL A 188 -7.50 14.30 -13.50
CA VAL A 188 -6.39 13.94 -12.62
C VAL A 188 -5.55 12.85 -13.24
N ARG A 189 -4.24 12.97 -13.05
CA ARG A 189 -3.23 12.01 -13.46
C ARG A 189 -2.62 11.36 -12.24
N LEU A 190 -2.68 10.04 -12.17
CA LEU A 190 -2.21 9.24 -11.06
C LEU A 190 -1.08 8.32 -11.52
N ASN A 191 0.03 8.29 -10.78
CA ASN A 191 1.10 7.33 -10.98
C ASN A 191 0.89 6.16 -10.01
N GLU A 192 0.26 5.11 -10.50
CA GLU A 192 -0.13 3.93 -9.74
C GLU A 192 1.03 2.94 -9.56
N LYS A 193 0.82 1.92 -8.72
CA LYS A 193 1.82 0.88 -8.43
C LYS A 193 2.36 0.25 -9.72
N GLY A 194 3.68 0.13 -9.81
CA GLY A 194 4.37 -0.44 -10.98
C GLY A 194 4.60 0.54 -12.11
N GLY A 195 4.52 1.87 -11.86
CA GLY A 195 4.76 2.91 -12.86
C GLY A 195 3.61 3.09 -13.86
N LYS A 196 2.45 2.52 -13.59
CA LYS A 196 1.26 2.69 -14.44
C LYS A 196 0.71 4.11 -14.29
N ARG A 197 0.72 4.86 -15.37
CA ARG A 197 0.07 6.17 -15.46
C ARG A 197 -1.41 5.97 -15.74
N HIS A 198 -2.26 6.59 -14.97
CA HIS A 198 -3.70 6.54 -15.07
C HIS A 198 -4.29 7.94 -15.05
N GLU A 199 -5.09 8.26 -16.04
CA GLU A 199 -5.75 9.57 -16.17
C GLU A 199 -7.26 9.36 -16.21
N MET A 200 -8.00 10.23 -15.53
CA MET A 200 -9.45 10.17 -15.52
C MET A 200 -10.08 11.54 -15.27
N PRO A 201 -11.29 11.80 -15.78
CA PRO A 201 -12.02 13.02 -15.48
C PRO A 201 -12.45 13.04 -14.00
N CYS A 202 -12.49 14.24 -13.42
CA CYS A 202 -12.97 14.44 -12.07
C CYS A 202 -14.50 14.34 -11.99
N HIS A 203 -14.98 13.77 -10.90
CA HIS A 203 -16.34 13.98 -10.45
C HIS A 203 -16.53 15.44 -10.05
N HIS A 204 -17.71 16.05 -10.25
CA HIS A 204 -17.96 17.47 -10.00
C HIS A 204 -17.59 17.91 -8.57
N ASN A 205 -17.85 17.09 -7.54
CA ASN A 205 -17.43 17.39 -6.18
C ASN A 205 -15.91 17.40 -6.03
N LEU A 206 -15.22 16.43 -6.66
CA LEU A 206 -13.74 16.40 -6.63
C LEU A 206 -13.15 17.62 -7.33
N GLU A 207 -13.72 18.02 -8.46
CA GLU A 207 -13.34 19.22 -9.18
C GLU A 207 -13.45 20.45 -8.26
N ALA A 208 -14.60 20.63 -7.59
CA ALA A 208 -14.80 21.72 -6.65
C ALA A 208 -13.78 21.70 -5.49
N TYR A 209 -13.47 20.51 -4.93
CA TYR A 209 -12.52 20.39 -3.82
C TYR A 209 -11.08 20.69 -4.25
N LEU A 210 -10.69 20.25 -5.44
CA LEU A 210 -9.35 20.51 -5.97
C LEU A 210 -9.16 21.97 -6.32
N HIS A 211 -10.12 22.63 -6.97
CA HIS A 211 -10.09 24.08 -7.22
C HIS A 211 -9.99 24.87 -5.92
N ALA A 212 -10.89 24.60 -4.97
CA ALA A 212 -10.86 25.28 -3.67
C ALA A 212 -9.50 25.14 -2.97
N TYR A 213 -8.87 23.97 -3.05
CA TYR A 213 -7.56 23.73 -2.45
C TYR A 213 -6.42 24.42 -3.22
N ILE A 214 -6.38 24.26 -4.55
CA ILE A 214 -5.30 24.82 -5.38
C ILE A 214 -5.35 26.34 -5.36
N ASP A 215 -6.51 26.92 -5.55
CA ASP A 215 -6.71 28.38 -5.62
C ASP A 215 -6.59 29.00 -4.23
N GLY A 216 -7.28 28.43 -3.23
CA GLY A 216 -7.28 28.91 -1.85
C GLY A 216 -5.90 28.86 -1.17
N CYS A 217 -5.01 27.98 -1.65
CA CYS A 217 -3.63 27.89 -1.14
C CYS A 217 -2.56 28.42 -2.11
N GLY A 218 -2.95 29.02 -3.25
CA GLY A 218 -2.04 29.62 -4.23
C GLY A 218 -1.07 28.62 -4.88
N LEU A 219 -1.47 27.34 -4.99
CA LEU A 219 -0.58 26.28 -5.48
C LEU A 219 -0.34 26.35 -6.99
N GLY A 220 -1.19 27.03 -7.74
CA GLY A 220 -1.07 27.19 -9.18
C GLY A 220 0.25 27.86 -9.63
N SER A 221 0.89 28.61 -8.74
CA SER A 221 2.20 29.24 -8.99
C SER A 221 3.38 28.26 -9.01
N ASP A 222 3.19 27.00 -8.52
CA ASP A 222 4.22 25.97 -8.46
C ASP A 222 3.73 24.65 -9.10
N PRO A 223 3.57 24.59 -10.44
CA PRO A 223 3.00 23.44 -11.14
C PRO A 223 3.77 22.13 -10.92
N LYS A 224 5.10 22.21 -10.78
CA LYS A 224 5.99 21.06 -10.56
C LYS A 224 6.10 20.66 -9.09
N GLY A 225 5.60 21.49 -8.19
CA GLY A 225 5.57 21.20 -6.77
C GLY A 225 4.58 20.10 -6.42
N THR A 226 4.77 19.50 -5.26
CA THR A 226 3.82 18.48 -4.78
C THR A 226 2.44 19.07 -4.53
N LEU A 227 1.38 18.35 -4.93
CA LEU A 227 0.00 18.79 -4.72
C LEU A 227 -0.36 18.76 -3.22
N PHE A 228 -0.16 17.63 -2.56
CA PHE A 228 -0.48 17.48 -1.12
C PHE A 228 0.76 17.68 -0.27
N ARG A 229 0.74 18.76 0.51
CA ARG A 229 1.89 19.29 1.27
C ARG A 229 1.68 19.13 2.78
N THR A 230 2.78 19.08 3.53
CA THR A 230 2.74 19.17 4.99
C THR A 230 2.41 20.59 5.44
N ILE A 231 2.05 20.73 6.73
CA ILE A 231 1.87 22.04 7.39
C ILE A 231 3.12 22.35 8.22
N GLY A 232 3.57 23.59 8.16
CA GLY A 232 4.65 24.07 9.01
C GLY A 232 4.28 23.99 10.49
N ARG A 233 5.20 23.50 11.32
CA ARG A 233 4.97 23.36 12.75
C ARG A 233 4.63 24.71 13.39
N GLY A 234 3.50 24.77 14.12
CA GLY A 234 3.04 26.00 14.77
C GLY A 234 2.55 27.08 13.80
N THR A 235 2.31 26.74 12.53
CA THR A 235 1.76 27.65 11.54
C THR A 235 0.61 26.98 10.81
N ASP A 236 -0.34 27.73 10.30
CA ASP A 236 -1.40 27.19 9.43
C ASP A 236 -1.02 27.24 7.94
N ARG A 237 0.28 27.28 7.65
CA ARG A 237 0.80 27.44 6.27
C ARG A 237 1.29 26.10 5.72
N LEU A 238 0.98 25.86 4.46
CA LEU A 238 1.53 24.73 3.71
C LEU A 238 3.04 24.94 3.50
N THR A 239 3.79 23.85 3.62
CA THR A 239 5.20 23.79 3.24
C THR A 239 5.35 23.36 1.78
N THR A 240 6.57 23.22 1.28
CA THR A 240 6.87 22.59 -0.02
C THR A 240 7.10 21.07 0.10
N THR A 241 7.06 20.51 1.32
CA THR A 241 7.34 19.09 1.59
C THR A 241 6.11 18.22 1.30
N PRO A 242 6.28 17.09 0.57
CA PRO A 242 5.19 16.16 0.33
C PRO A 242 4.59 15.61 1.63
N LEU A 243 3.27 15.43 1.66
CA LEU A 243 2.58 14.82 2.79
C LEU A 243 2.92 13.30 2.88
N PRO A 244 3.60 12.84 3.97
CA PRO A 244 3.90 11.44 4.15
C PRO A 244 2.61 10.60 4.30
N GLN A 245 2.63 9.37 3.78
CA GLN A 245 1.46 8.48 3.88
C GLN A 245 1.04 8.19 5.33
N ALA A 246 2.00 8.13 6.27
CA ALA A 246 1.72 7.98 7.69
C ALA A 246 0.97 9.19 8.27
N ASN A 247 1.33 10.41 7.85
CA ASN A 247 0.65 11.64 8.26
C ASN A 247 -0.75 11.72 7.66
N ALA A 248 -0.92 11.29 6.39
CA ALA A 248 -2.24 11.18 5.76
C ALA A 248 -3.13 10.17 6.52
N PHE A 249 -2.58 9.02 6.93
CA PHE A 249 -3.31 8.05 7.75
C PHE A 249 -3.74 8.63 9.11
N ALA A 250 -2.83 9.33 9.79
CA ALA A 250 -3.14 9.99 11.07
C ALA A 250 -4.19 11.10 10.89
N MET A 251 -4.12 11.86 9.78
CA MET A 251 -5.12 12.86 9.43
C MET A 251 -6.49 12.23 9.25
N VAL A 252 -6.60 11.17 8.45
CA VAL A 252 -7.86 10.44 8.21
C VAL A 252 -8.50 10.01 9.53
N ARG A 253 -7.72 9.44 10.44
CA ARG A 253 -8.23 9.02 11.74
C ARG A 253 -8.77 10.18 12.57
N ARG A 254 -8.03 11.28 12.66
CA ARG A 254 -8.49 12.47 13.38
C ARG A 254 -9.78 13.05 12.79
N ARG A 255 -9.89 13.13 11.45
CA ARG A 255 -11.10 13.64 10.79
C ARG A 255 -12.30 12.71 11.01
N ALA A 256 -12.10 11.40 10.94
CA ALA A 256 -13.16 10.43 11.22
C ALA A 256 -13.64 10.51 12.69
N GLU A 257 -12.72 10.61 13.62
CA GLU A 257 -13.02 10.78 15.05
C GLU A 257 -13.76 12.10 15.31
N ALA A 258 -13.26 13.21 14.78
CA ALA A 258 -13.90 14.53 14.93
C ALA A 258 -15.30 14.59 14.30
N ALA A 259 -15.54 13.83 13.25
CA ALA A 259 -16.85 13.70 12.59
C ALA A 259 -17.76 12.67 13.26
N GLY A 260 -17.35 12.01 14.35
CA GLY A 260 -18.14 10.97 15.02
C GLY A 260 -18.38 9.71 14.19
N ILE A 261 -17.48 9.38 13.26
CA ILE A 261 -17.60 8.19 12.40
C ILE A 261 -17.24 6.94 13.19
N GLY A 262 -18.18 5.99 13.31
CA GLY A 262 -17.99 4.72 14.01
C GLY A 262 -17.11 3.73 13.24
N THR A 263 -17.10 3.79 11.93
CA THR A 263 -16.31 2.93 11.06
C THR A 263 -14.81 3.26 11.18
N LYS A 264 -13.97 2.24 11.41
CA LYS A 264 -12.50 2.42 11.48
C LYS A 264 -11.94 2.84 10.13
N ALA A 265 -11.91 4.14 9.88
CA ALA A 265 -11.42 4.71 8.64
C ALA A 265 -9.88 4.67 8.55
N GLY A 266 -9.39 4.41 7.34
CA GLY A 266 -7.99 4.45 6.97
C GLY A 266 -7.84 4.76 5.48
N ASN A 267 -6.61 4.88 4.99
CA ASN A 267 -6.37 5.29 3.60
C ASN A 267 -7.06 4.38 2.55
N HIS A 268 -7.17 3.08 2.81
CA HIS A 268 -7.85 2.15 1.90
C HIS A 268 -9.37 2.17 2.01
N THR A 269 -9.92 2.68 3.11
CA THR A 269 -11.37 2.79 3.32
C THR A 269 -12.03 3.63 2.23
N PHE A 270 -11.42 4.75 1.86
CA PHE A 270 -11.99 5.65 0.84
C PHE A 270 -12.05 5.02 -0.54
N ARG A 271 -11.00 4.30 -0.93
CA ARG A 271 -11.01 3.52 -2.17
C ARG A 271 -12.09 2.44 -2.14
N ALA A 272 -12.23 1.73 -1.02
CA ALA A 272 -13.27 0.71 -0.84
C ALA A 272 -14.66 1.34 -0.89
N THR A 273 -14.86 2.48 -0.23
CA THR A 273 -16.11 3.24 -0.24
C THR A 273 -16.49 3.69 -1.65
N GLY A 274 -15.55 4.30 -2.37
CA GLY A 274 -15.78 4.77 -3.74
C GLY A 274 -16.15 3.63 -4.70
N ILE A 275 -15.39 2.53 -4.68
CA ILE A 275 -15.66 1.36 -5.52
C ILE A 275 -17.05 0.76 -5.17
N THR A 276 -17.32 0.55 -3.87
CA THR A 276 -18.60 0.00 -3.41
C THR A 276 -19.78 0.88 -3.82
N ALA A 277 -19.67 2.20 -3.61
CA ALA A 277 -20.69 3.15 -4.01
C ALA A 277 -20.93 3.13 -5.53
N TYR A 278 -19.86 3.12 -6.33
CA TYR A 278 -19.96 3.03 -7.80
C TYR A 278 -20.69 1.77 -8.26
N LEU A 279 -20.35 0.62 -7.67
CA LEU A 279 -20.98 -0.66 -8.01
C LEU A 279 -22.46 -0.71 -7.57
N ARG A 280 -22.77 -0.19 -6.37
CA ARG A 280 -24.17 -0.10 -5.88
C ARG A 280 -25.05 0.80 -6.77
N ASN A 281 -24.47 1.84 -7.36
CA ASN A 281 -25.15 2.76 -8.27
C ASN A 281 -25.16 2.27 -9.74
N GLY A 282 -25.03 0.96 -9.99
CA GLY A 282 -25.16 0.36 -11.31
C GLY A 282 -23.89 0.37 -12.15
N GLY A 283 -22.75 0.79 -11.59
CA GLY A 283 -21.47 0.72 -12.28
C GLY A 283 -21.02 -0.71 -12.54
N THR A 284 -20.28 -0.94 -13.63
CA THR A 284 -19.77 -2.28 -13.99
C THR A 284 -18.46 -2.59 -13.28
N LEU A 285 -18.21 -3.87 -13.06
CA LEU A 285 -17.00 -4.36 -12.38
C LEU A 285 -15.73 -4.03 -13.20
N GLU A 286 -15.82 -4.12 -14.53
CA GLU A 286 -14.74 -3.84 -15.46
C GLU A 286 -14.35 -2.36 -15.42
N LYS A 287 -15.32 -1.45 -15.47
CA LYS A 287 -15.07 -0.01 -15.36
C LYS A 287 -14.54 0.37 -13.98
N ALA A 288 -15.08 -0.22 -12.91
CA ALA A 288 -14.53 -0.04 -11.56
C ALA A 288 -13.08 -0.52 -11.46
N ALA A 289 -12.74 -1.67 -12.09
CA ALA A 289 -11.38 -2.17 -12.14
C ALA A 289 -10.45 -1.24 -12.93
N ALA A 290 -10.90 -0.70 -14.04
CA ALA A 290 -10.16 0.28 -14.84
C ALA A 290 -9.90 1.56 -14.06
N MET A 291 -10.93 2.18 -13.45
CA MET A 291 -10.80 3.37 -12.60
C MET A 291 -9.86 3.12 -11.40
N ALA A 292 -9.92 1.93 -10.81
CA ALA A 292 -9.06 1.54 -9.72
C ALA A 292 -7.63 1.13 -10.16
N SER A 293 -7.32 1.13 -11.45
CA SER A 293 -6.06 0.58 -11.99
C SER A 293 -5.72 -0.80 -11.39
N HIS A 294 -6.72 -1.69 -11.34
CA HIS A 294 -6.54 -3.08 -10.95
C HIS A 294 -6.10 -3.91 -12.16
N ALA A 295 -5.14 -4.79 -11.96
CA ALA A 295 -4.69 -5.71 -13.01
C ALA A 295 -5.72 -6.80 -13.34
N SER A 296 -6.70 -7.03 -12.42
CA SER A 296 -7.74 -8.05 -12.55
C SER A 296 -9.01 -7.59 -11.85
N THR A 297 -10.15 -7.88 -12.45
CA THR A 297 -11.49 -7.67 -11.86
C THR A 297 -11.66 -8.44 -10.55
N ARG A 298 -10.97 -9.56 -10.37
CA ARG A 298 -10.97 -10.33 -9.11
C ARG A 298 -10.58 -9.48 -7.90
N THR A 299 -9.64 -8.52 -8.08
CA THR A 299 -9.30 -7.59 -7.00
C THR A 299 -10.44 -6.62 -6.70
N THR A 300 -11.18 -6.20 -7.74
CA THR A 300 -12.34 -5.31 -7.59
C THR A 300 -13.52 -6.03 -6.94
N GLN A 301 -13.70 -7.33 -7.21
CA GLN A 301 -14.73 -8.16 -6.57
C GLN A 301 -14.62 -8.19 -5.04
N LEU A 302 -13.42 -8.00 -4.47
CA LEU A 302 -13.24 -7.90 -3.02
C LEU A 302 -13.93 -6.66 -2.41
N TYR A 303 -14.27 -5.69 -3.24
CA TYR A 303 -15.00 -4.45 -2.85
C TYR A 303 -16.47 -4.50 -3.25
N ASP A 304 -16.92 -5.54 -3.95
CA ASP A 304 -18.32 -5.70 -4.34
C ASP A 304 -19.14 -6.23 -3.15
N ARG A 305 -19.81 -5.32 -2.47
CA ARG A 305 -20.67 -5.61 -1.30
C ARG A 305 -22.11 -5.93 -1.67
N ARG A 306 -22.48 -5.91 -2.96
CA ARG A 306 -23.84 -6.24 -3.40
C ARG A 306 -24.17 -7.71 -3.15
N ARG A 307 -23.13 -8.56 -3.13
CA ARG A 307 -23.28 -10.01 -2.90
C ARG A 307 -23.46 -10.39 -1.43
N ASP A 308 -23.18 -9.45 -0.50
CA ASP A 308 -23.30 -9.71 0.93
C ASP A 308 -24.76 -9.55 1.41
N GLU A 309 -25.62 -8.91 0.61
CA GLU A 309 -27.06 -8.74 0.85
C GLU A 309 -27.81 -9.65 -0.12
N MET A 310 -28.13 -10.86 0.33
CA MET A 310 -29.10 -11.70 -0.39
C MET A 310 -30.46 -11.09 -0.13
N SER A 311 -31.03 -10.41 -1.13
CA SER A 311 -32.36 -9.81 -1.00
C SER A 311 -33.44 -10.92 -1.01
N LEU A 312 -34.57 -10.65 -0.38
CA LEU A 312 -35.72 -11.55 -0.43
C LEU A 312 -36.13 -11.83 -1.88
N ASP A 313 -36.09 -10.82 -2.74
CA ASP A 313 -36.38 -10.93 -4.18
C ASP A 313 -35.46 -11.94 -4.90
N GLU A 314 -34.21 -12.07 -4.49
CA GLU A 314 -33.30 -13.07 -5.06
C GLU A 314 -33.66 -14.49 -4.58
N VAL A 315 -34.10 -14.63 -3.34
CA VAL A 315 -34.51 -15.94 -2.80
C VAL A 315 -35.84 -16.36 -3.43
N GLU A 316 -36.77 -15.44 -3.65
CA GLU A 316 -38.08 -15.70 -4.26
C GLU A 316 -38.00 -16.01 -5.77
N ARG A 317 -36.87 -15.84 -6.41
CA ARG A 317 -36.63 -16.31 -7.79
C ARG A 317 -36.52 -17.83 -7.90
N VAL A 318 -36.40 -18.54 -6.77
CA VAL A 318 -36.45 -20.01 -6.75
C VAL A 318 -37.92 -20.41 -6.83
N VAL A 319 -38.42 -20.63 -8.03
CA VAL A 319 -39.78 -21.15 -8.30
C VAL A 319 -39.67 -22.68 -8.42
N ILE A 320 -40.33 -23.43 -7.52
CA ILE A 320 -40.41 -24.91 -7.55
C ILE A 320 -41.83 -25.30 -7.94
#